data_d1cecd67b38bccb839fc31a67b36c497
#
_entry.id   d1cecd67b38bccb839fc31a67b36c497
#
_cell.length_a   1.000
_cell.length_b   1.000
_cell.length_c   1.000
_cell.angle_alpha   90.00
_cell.angle_beta   90.00
_cell.angle_gamma   90.00
#
_symmetry.space_group_name_H-M   'P 1'
#
loop_
_entity.id
_entity.type
_entity.pdbx_description
1 polymer ?
#
loop_
_entity_poly.entity_id
_entity_poly.type
_entity_poly.pdbx_seq_one_letter_code
_entity_poly.pdbx_strand_id
1 'polypeptide(L)'
;AEYLANAQEIEIKIAQGAKPGEGGQLMGWKVSALIASLRFSVPGVTLISPPPHHDIYSIEDLAQLIFDLKQVNPRAKVCVKLVASSGIGTIAAGVAKAYADVILISGHEGGTGASPISSIKHAGSSWEIGLAEAHQVLMLNDLRSRVTLRTDGGMKTGRDIVVAALLGAEEFNFGTAALIAGGCAMFRVCHLNTCPVGVATQREDLRAKFRGKPEYIINYFNAVAQDVRLLMSRLGYRSMDGMIGRPQKLEALTDPRNHKTPTLDFSRLLFDPDPKGEAPRI
;
A
#
# COMPACT_ATOMS: atom_id res chain seq x y z
N ALA A 1 4.02 18.62 17.02
CA ALA A 1 3.32 17.96 18.13
C ALA A 1 1.80 17.91 17.90
N GLU A 2 1.13 19.02 17.64
CA GLU A 2 -0.33 19.08 17.44
C GLU A 2 -0.85 18.15 16.34
N TYR A 3 -0.19 18.11 15.20
CA TYR A 3 -0.52 17.22 14.08
C TYR A 3 -0.53 15.74 14.49
N LEU A 4 0.50 15.29 15.20
CA LEU A 4 0.61 13.90 15.66
C LEU A 4 -0.36 13.59 16.80
N ALA A 5 -0.57 14.55 17.72
CA ALA A 5 -1.45 14.36 18.89
C ALA A 5 -2.93 14.18 18.51
N ASN A 6 -3.34 14.66 17.32
CA ASN A 6 -4.72 14.55 16.81
C ASN A 6 -4.92 13.39 15.82
N ALA A 7 -3.88 12.63 15.49
CA ALA A 7 -3.96 11.52 14.55
C ALA A 7 -4.67 10.31 15.18
N GLN A 8 -5.46 9.61 14.40
CA GLN A 8 -5.98 8.27 14.75
C GLN A 8 -4.97 7.17 14.39
N GLU A 9 -4.20 7.40 13.32
CA GLU A 9 -3.13 6.55 12.86
C GLU A 9 -1.95 7.42 12.37
N ILE A 10 -0.74 6.98 12.69
CA ILE A 10 0.51 7.62 12.26
C ILE A 10 1.25 6.61 11.38
N GLU A 11 1.57 6.98 10.15
CA GLU A 11 2.30 6.10 9.22
C GLU A 11 3.78 6.50 9.12
N ILE A 12 4.66 5.54 9.43
CA ILE A 12 6.09 5.62 9.13
C ILE A 12 6.29 5.04 7.73
N LYS A 13 6.59 5.90 6.76
CA LYS A 13 6.85 5.48 5.39
C LYS A 13 8.34 5.20 5.19
N ILE A 14 8.74 3.94 5.14
CA ILE A 14 10.13 3.57 4.87
C ILE A 14 10.48 3.85 3.40
N ALA A 15 9.64 3.37 2.48
CA ALA A 15 9.82 3.58 1.04
C ALA A 15 8.47 3.47 0.32
N GLN A 16 8.46 3.51 -1.01
CA GLN A 16 7.27 3.32 -1.84
C GLN A 16 7.51 2.27 -2.91
N GLY A 17 6.51 1.42 -3.16
CA GLY A 17 6.62 0.23 -4.00
C GLY A 17 6.96 0.51 -5.46
N ALA A 18 6.49 1.61 -6.02
CA ALA A 18 6.71 1.98 -7.42
C ALA A 18 8.16 2.26 -7.79
N LYS A 19 8.95 2.71 -6.84
CA LYS A 19 10.35 3.08 -7.06
C LYS A 19 11.20 2.86 -5.81
N PRO A 20 11.32 1.58 -5.38
CA PRO A 20 12.20 1.24 -4.27
C PRO A 20 13.64 1.65 -4.62
N GLY A 21 14.32 2.27 -3.69
CA GLY A 21 15.67 2.79 -3.90
C GLY A 21 15.78 4.17 -4.57
N GLU A 22 14.74 4.68 -5.24
CA GLU A 22 14.78 6.00 -5.90
C GLU A 22 14.27 7.14 -5.00
N GLY A 23 13.33 6.84 -4.10
CA GLY A 23 12.71 7.81 -3.21
C GLY A 23 11.59 8.65 -3.82
N GLY A 24 11.06 9.57 -3.01
CA GLY A 24 10.02 10.51 -3.40
C GLY A 24 10.61 11.86 -3.84
N GLN A 25 9.91 12.55 -4.74
CA GLN A 25 10.30 13.87 -5.21
C GLN A 25 9.08 14.76 -5.42
N LEU A 26 9.15 16.01 -4.96
CA LEU A 26 8.23 17.08 -5.31
C LEU A 26 9.02 18.17 -6.04
N MET A 27 8.74 18.34 -7.32
CA MET A 27 9.48 19.30 -8.17
C MET A 27 9.30 20.73 -7.70
N GLY A 28 10.35 21.54 -7.78
CA GLY A 28 10.37 22.92 -7.29
C GLY A 28 9.25 23.79 -7.85
N TRP A 29 8.90 23.64 -9.14
CA TRP A 29 7.79 24.37 -9.75
C TRP A 29 6.39 24.01 -9.21
N LYS A 30 6.25 22.96 -8.41
CA LYS A 30 5.04 22.63 -7.65
C LYS A 30 5.11 23.11 -6.20
N VAL A 31 6.27 23.58 -5.74
CA VAL A 31 6.45 24.10 -4.39
C VAL A 31 6.06 25.56 -4.35
N SER A 32 4.77 25.82 -4.21
CA SER A 32 4.21 27.16 -3.99
C SER A 32 4.57 27.68 -2.59
N ALA A 33 4.30 28.97 -2.33
CA ALA A 33 4.51 29.57 -1.00
C ALA A 33 3.75 28.78 0.10
N LEU A 34 2.52 28.34 -0.18
CA LEU A 34 1.74 27.50 0.73
C LEU A 34 2.42 26.14 1.00
N ILE A 35 2.82 25.45 -0.07
CA ILE A 35 3.51 24.15 0.07
C ILE A 35 4.82 24.30 0.83
N ALA A 36 5.61 25.33 0.52
CA ALA A 36 6.85 25.61 1.21
C ALA A 36 6.64 25.87 2.71
N SER A 37 5.63 26.67 3.07
CA SER A 37 5.26 26.91 4.47
C SER A 37 4.89 25.62 5.20
N LEU A 38 4.07 24.75 4.59
CA LEU A 38 3.64 23.47 5.18
C LEU A 38 4.80 22.45 5.31
N ARG A 39 5.83 22.60 4.48
CA ARG A 39 6.98 21.67 4.44
C ARG A 39 8.25 22.27 5.08
N PHE A 40 8.15 23.43 5.72
CA PHE A 40 9.27 24.13 6.33
C PHE A 40 10.46 24.32 5.36
N SER A 41 10.12 24.72 4.12
CA SER A 41 11.06 24.89 3.01
C SER A 41 10.90 26.25 2.33
N VAL A 42 11.60 26.44 1.21
CA VAL A 42 11.58 27.67 0.40
C VAL A 42 10.79 27.43 -0.89
N PRO A 43 9.93 28.39 -1.33
CA PRO A 43 9.22 28.26 -2.61
C PRO A 43 10.18 28.04 -3.78
N GLY A 44 9.81 27.16 -4.69
CA GLY A 44 10.59 26.83 -5.89
C GLY A 44 11.72 25.81 -5.68
N VAL A 45 12.01 25.41 -4.45
CA VAL A 45 13.03 24.39 -4.16
C VAL A 45 12.43 23.00 -4.24
N THR A 46 13.08 22.09 -4.98
CA THR A 46 12.66 20.70 -5.08
C THR A 46 12.81 19.99 -3.74
N LEU A 47 11.77 19.28 -3.31
CA LEU A 47 11.77 18.48 -2.08
C LEU A 47 12.01 17.00 -2.44
N ILE A 48 12.94 16.36 -1.74
CA ILE A 48 13.33 14.96 -1.93
C ILE A 48 13.08 14.20 -0.64
N SER A 49 12.48 13.00 -0.77
CA SER A 49 12.35 12.02 0.31
C SER A 49 13.24 10.84 -0.02
N PRO A 50 14.36 10.62 0.68
CA PRO A 50 15.26 9.50 0.39
C PRO A 50 14.61 8.15 0.72
N PRO A 51 14.96 7.07 0.00
CA PRO A 51 14.65 5.70 0.35
C PRO A 51 15.92 5.00 0.88
N PRO A 52 15.86 4.24 1.97
CA PRO A 52 14.79 4.23 2.98
C PRO A 52 14.72 5.58 3.73
N HIS A 53 13.76 5.70 4.65
CA HIS A 53 13.69 6.86 5.54
C HIS A 53 15.07 7.10 6.17
N HIS A 54 15.64 8.32 6.02
CA HIS A 54 17.07 8.55 6.26
C HIS A 54 17.53 8.46 7.73
N ASP A 55 16.60 8.46 8.68
CA ASP A 55 16.89 8.33 10.11
C ASP A 55 16.72 6.89 10.65
N ILE A 56 16.38 5.93 9.78
CA ILE A 56 16.08 4.55 10.17
C ILE A 56 17.00 3.61 9.37
N TYR A 57 17.98 3.02 10.05
CA TYR A 57 18.96 2.11 9.47
C TYR A 57 18.87 0.70 10.03
N SER A 58 18.11 0.51 11.11
CA SER A 58 17.92 -0.79 11.77
C SER A 58 16.50 -0.94 12.33
N ILE A 59 16.15 -2.15 12.74
CA ILE A 59 14.89 -2.44 13.46
C ILE A 59 14.84 -1.71 14.80
N GLU A 60 15.99 -1.53 15.45
CA GLU A 60 16.11 -0.83 16.72
C GLU A 60 15.80 0.66 16.58
N ASP A 61 16.29 1.30 15.52
CA ASP A 61 15.95 2.71 15.21
C ASP A 61 14.45 2.86 14.96
N LEU A 62 13.86 1.91 14.21
CA LEU A 62 12.42 1.89 13.96
C LEU A 62 11.62 1.68 15.26
N ALA A 63 12.06 0.77 16.13
CA ALA A 63 11.42 0.51 17.42
C ALA A 63 11.45 1.75 18.31
N GLN A 64 12.56 2.48 18.33
CA GLN A 64 12.68 3.75 19.05
C GLN A 64 11.71 4.79 18.52
N LEU A 65 11.61 4.95 17.19
CA LEU A 65 10.68 5.90 16.58
C LEU A 65 9.21 5.51 16.87
N ILE A 66 8.85 4.23 16.80
CA ILE A 66 7.51 3.74 17.16
C ILE A 66 7.19 4.08 18.61
N PHE A 67 8.15 3.82 19.52
CA PHE A 67 8.00 4.14 20.95
C PHE A 67 7.78 5.66 21.13
N ASP A 68 8.59 6.50 20.53
CA ASP A 68 8.49 7.96 20.65
C ASP A 68 7.14 8.48 20.13
N LEU A 69 6.66 7.95 19.00
CA LEU A 69 5.34 8.32 18.45
C LEU A 69 4.20 7.91 19.39
N LYS A 70 4.31 6.74 20.02
CA LYS A 70 3.33 6.27 21.03
C LYS A 70 3.38 7.09 22.33
N GLN A 71 4.53 7.70 22.66
CA GLN A 71 4.59 8.67 23.78
C GLN A 71 3.90 9.99 23.41
N VAL A 72 4.02 10.44 22.16
CA VAL A 72 3.33 11.66 21.69
C VAL A 72 1.83 11.46 21.61
N ASN A 73 1.38 10.29 21.13
CA ASN A 73 -0.04 9.96 21.03
C ASN A 73 -0.28 8.46 21.33
N PRO A 74 -0.53 8.11 22.60
CA PRO A 74 -0.73 6.71 23.02
C PRO A 74 -1.99 6.06 22.40
N ARG A 75 -2.93 6.85 21.88
CA ARG A 75 -4.18 6.35 21.30
C ARG A 75 -4.07 6.08 19.80
N ALA A 76 -3.09 6.67 19.12
CA ALA A 76 -2.89 6.46 17.69
C ALA A 76 -2.29 5.08 17.41
N LYS A 77 -2.80 4.41 16.38
CA LYS A 77 -2.12 3.27 15.80
C LYS A 77 -0.85 3.74 15.08
N VAL A 78 0.21 2.96 15.16
CA VAL A 78 1.41 3.20 14.36
C VAL A 78 1.49 2.18 13.23
N CYS A 79 1.39 2.68 12.00
CA CYS A 79 1.54 1.92 10.77
C CYS A 79 2.97 2.03 10.26
N VAL A 80 3.56 0.92 9.81
CA VAL A 80 4.85 0.92 9.11
C VAL A 80 4.64 0.47 7.67
N LYS A 81 4.92 1.37 6.71
CA LYS A 81 4.84 1.08 5.29
C LYS A 81 6.16 0.52 4.78
N LEU A 82 6.09 -0.72 4.34
CA LEU A 82 7.17 -1.50 3.74
C LEU A 82 6.93 -1.71 2.24
N VAL A 83 7.96 -2.11 1.52
CA VAL A 83 7.89 -2.40 0.09
C VAL A 83 7.98 -3.90 -0.13
N ALA A 84 7.11 -4.44 -0.99
CA ALA A 84 7.18 -5.83 -1.44
C ALA A 84 8.53 -6.10 -2.11
N SER A 85 9.33 -6.96 -1.48
CA SER A 85 10.64 -7.40 -1.94
C SER A 85 10.97 -8.75 -1.32
N SER A 86 11.97 -9.44 -1.84
CA SER A 86 12.44 -10.70 -1.23
C SER A 86 12.94 -10.47 0.19
N GLY A 87 12.53 -11.31 1.12
CA GLY A 87 12.89 -11.21 2.56
C GLY A 87 12.01 -10.25 3.36
N ILE A 88 10.94 -9.72 2.77
CA ILE A 88 10.03 -8.78 3.45
C ILE A 88 9.34 -9.40 4.67
N GLY A 89 9.14 -10.72 4.67
CA GLY A 89 8.58 -11.44 5.80
C GLY A 89 9.46 -11.33 7.07
N THR A 90 10.77 -11.42 6.93
CA THR A 90 11.70 -11.21 8.05
C THR A 90 11.64 -9.79 8.59
N ILE A 91 11.57 -8.81 7.69
CA ILE A 91 11.40 -7.40 8.08
C ILE A 91 10.06 -7.19 8.79
N ALA A 92 8.98 -7.77 8.26
CA ALA A 92 7.65 -7.69 8.89
C ALA A 92 7.65 -8.29 10.32
N ALA A 93 8.33 -9.42 10.52
CA ALA A 93 8.50 -10.01 11.86
C ALA A 93 9.26 -9.07 12.81
N GLY A 94 10.31 -8.41 12.33
CA GLY A 94 11.03 -7.38 13.09
C GLY A 94 10.13 -6.19 13.45
N VAL A 95 9.35 -5.70 12.50
CA VAL A 95 8.40 -4.58 12.71
C VAL A 95 7.29 -4.95 13.70
N ALA A 96 6.77 -6.18 13.64
CA ALA A 96 5.80 -6.67 14.63
C ALA A 96 6.41 -6.75 16.05
N LYS A 97 7.68 -7.18 16.17
CA LYS A 97 8.41 -7.19 17.45
C LYS A 97 8.74 -5.77 17.94
N ALA A 98 8.85 -4.80 17.05
CA ALA A 98 9.02 -3.38 17.38
C ALA A 98 7.72 -2.69 17.80
N TYR A 99 6.62 -3.43 17.97
CA TYR A 99 5.31 -2.95 18.44
C TYR A 99 4.59 -2.00 17.48
N ALA A 100 4.78 -2.15 16.19
CA ALA A 100 3.86 -1.56 15.22
C ALA A 100 2.46 -2.20 15.33
N ASP A 101 1.42 -1.41 15.11
CA ASP A 101 0.03 -1.89 15.13
C ASP A 101 -0.43 -2.37 13.73
N VAL A 102 0.09 -1.74 12.69
CA VAL A 102 -0.24 -2.03 11.30
C VAL A 102 1.03 -2.16 10.47
N ILE A 103 1.07 -3.15 9.59
CA ILE A 103 2.13 -3.31 8.59
C ILE A 103 1.48 -3.20 7.20
N LEU A 104 1.89 -2.18 6.44
CA LEU A 104 1.45 -1.98 5.06
C LEU A 104 2.51 -2.51 4.10
N ILE A 105 2.15 -3.53 3.31
CA ILE A 105 2.99 -4.08 2.23
C ILE A 105 2.60 -3.41 0.91
N SER A 106 3.50 -2.61 0.36
CA SER A 106 3.29 -1.83 -0.85
C SER A 106 3.85 -2.52 -2.08
N GLY A 107 3.00 -2.81 -3.06
CA GLY A 107 3.40 -3.38 -4.35
C GLY A 107 3.97 -2.33 -5.32
N HIS A 108 4.53 -2.80 -6.45
CA HIS A 108 5.22 -1.98 -7.45
C HIS A 108 4.38 -0.85 -8.07
N GLU A 109 3.06 -0.92 -8.03
CA GLU A 109 2.18 0.17 -8.47
C GLU A 109 1.89 1.22 -7.36
N GLY A 110 2.35 1.00 -6.14
CA GLY A 110 2.11 1.89 -5.00
C GLY A 110 2.95 3.17 -5.03
N GLY A 111 2.31 4.36 -4.95
CA GLY A 111 3.01 5.64 -4.89
C GLY A 111 3.49 6.18 -6.24
N THR A 112 2.73 6.01 -7.32
CA THR A 112 3.19 6.13 -8.70
C THR A 112 2.85 7.42 -9.44
N GLY A 113 2.17 8.40 -8.83
CA GLY A 113 1.64 9.57 -9.55
C GLY A 113 2.61 10.28 -10.50
N ALA A 114 3.90 10.28 -10.19
CA ALA A 114 4.94 10.91 -11.00
C ALA A 114 6.08 9.96 -11.40
N SER A 115 5.99 8.68 -11.10
CA SER A 115 7.05 7.71 -11.43
C SER A 115 7.12 7.43 -12.93
N PRO A 116 8.32 7.27 -13.51
CA PRO A 116 8.49 6.80 -14.87
C PRO A 116 7.87 5.40 -15.05
N ILE A 117 7.37 5.10 -16.25
CA ILE A 117 6.78 3.79 -16.54
C ILE A 117 7.80 2.66 -16.37
N SER A 118 9.07 2.92 -16.68
CA SER A 118 10.16 1.97 -16.47
C SER A 118 10.31 1.55 -15.00
N SER A 119 10.28 2.52 -14.07
CA SER A 119 10.33 2.22 -12.63
C SER A 119 9.13 1.40 -12.19
N ILE A 120 7.91 1.78 -12.58
CA ILE A 120 6.68 1.07 -12.21
C ILE A 120 6.69 -0.38 -12.68
N LYS A 121 7.22 -0.64 -13.88
CA LYS A 121 7.20 -1.98 -14.48
C LYS A 121 8.37 -2.88 -14.07
N HIS A 122 9.49 -2.31 -13.65
CA HIS A 122 10.73 -3.06 -13.54
C HIS A 122 11.49 -2.91 -12.22
N ALA A 123 11.14 -1.93 -11.38
CA ALA A 123 11.90 -1.65 -10.16
C ALA A 123 11.35 -2.33 -8.91
N GLY A 124 10.06 -2.60 -8.83
CA GLY A 124 9.40 -3.19 -7.66
C GLY A 124 8.88 -4.60 -7.91
N SER A 125 8.37 -5.23 -6.84
CA SER A 125 7.69 -6.53 -6.86
C SER A 125 6.20 -6.38 -6.71
N SER A 126 5.42 -7.39 -7.11
CA SER A 126 3.98 -7.38 -6.89
C SER A 126 3.64 -7.53 -5.41
N TRP A 127 2.53 -6.90 -4.99
CA TRP A 127 2.08 -6.96 -3.60
C TRP A 127 1.71 -8.38 -3.16
N GLU A 128 1.25 -9.23 -4.08
CA GLU A 128 0.84 -10.61 -3.79
C GLU A 128 1.99 -11.41 -3.19
N ILE A 129 3.20 -11.29 -3.77
CA ILE A 129 4.39 -11.98 -3.29
C ILE A 129 4.79 -11.49 -1.91
N GLY A 130 4.89 -10.17 -1.73
CA GLY A 130 5.32 -9.59 -0.46
C GLY A 130 4.30 -9.80 0.66
N LEU A 131 3.00 -9.72 0.36
CA LEU A 131 1.94 -9.96 1.32
C LEU A 131 1.91 -11.41 1.79
N ALA A 132 1.97 -12.36 0.85
CA ALA A 132 1.99 -13.79 1.19
C ALA A 132 3.19 -14.14 2.05
N GLU A 133 4.40 -13.65 1.69
CA GLU A 133 5.62 -13.87 2.49
C GLU A 133 5.48 -13.27 3.90
N ALA A 134 5.00 -12.04 4.02
CA ALA A 134 4.80 -11.39 5.31
C ALA A 134 3.80 -12.15 6.18
N HIS A 135 2.64 -12.52 5.63
CA HIS A 135 1.63 -13.30 6.34
C HIS A 135 2.18 -14.64 6.83
N GLN A 136 2.83 -15.40 5.94
CA GLN A 136 3.40 -16.71 6.26
C GLN A 136 4.45 -16.63 7.36
N VAL A 137 5.39 -15.68 7.27
CA VAL A 137 6.45 -15.53 8.28
C VAL A 137 5.87 -15.08 9.62
N LEU A 138 4.89 -14.18 9.63
CA LEU A 138 4.21 -13.76 10.87
C LEU A 138 3.47 -14.94 11.53
N MET A 139 2.80 -15.78 10.73
CA MET A 139 2.14 -17.01 11.22
C MET A 139 3.15 -17.99 11.83
N LEU A 140 4.23 -18.30 11.11
CA LEU A 140 5.27 -19.23 11.55
C LEU A 140 6.02 -18.79 12.81
N ASN A 141 5.93 -17.50 13.17
CA ASN A 141 6.59 -16.93 14.35
C ASN A 141 5.60 -16.51 15.45
N ASP A 142 4.33 -16.89 15.38
CA ASP A 142 3.28 -16.53 16.35
C ASP A 142 3.14 -15.01 16.54
N LEU A 143 3.37 -14.25 15.48
CA LEU A 143 3.31 -12.78 15.48
C LEU A 143 2.08 -12.24 14.75
N ARG A 144 1.35 -13.09 14.01
CA ARG A 144 0.31 -12.64 13.09
C ARG A 144 -0.82 -11.87 13.79
N SER A 145 -1.25 -12.34 14.97
CA SER A 145 -2.32 -11.70 15.75
C SER A 145 -1.91 -10.40 16.47
N ARG A 146 -0.64 -10.00 16.36
CA ARG A 146 -0.15 -8.76 16.98
C ARG A 146 -0.28 -7.54 16.09
N VAL A 147 -0.49 -7.73 14.78
CA VAL A 147 -0.48 -6.66 13.78
C VAL A 147 -1.59 -6.85 12.78
N THR A 148 -2.18 -5.76 12.34
CA THR A 148 -3.05 -5.72 11.17
C THR A 148 -2.19 -5.69 9.90
N LEU A 149 -2.43 -6.60 8.95
CA LEU A 149 -1.80 -6.56 7.64
C LEU A 149 -2.64 -5.75 6.65
N ARG A 150 -1.99 -4.79 6.03
CA ARG A 150 -2.56 -3.93 5.01
C ARG A 150 -1.77 -4.06 3.71
N THR A 151 -2.40 -3.88 2.56
CA THR A 151 -1.69 -3.89 1.28
C THR A 151 -2.16 -2.79 0.35
N ASP A 152 -1.25 -2.32 -0.52
CA ASP A 152 -1.51 -1.41 -1.64
C ASP A 152 -0.73 -1.84 -2.89
N GLY A 153 -0.94 -1.13 -3.99
CA GLY A 153 -0.20 -1.35 -5.21
C GLY A 153 -1.06 -1.88 -6.34
N GLY A 154 -2.05 -1.11 -6.76
CA GLY A 154 -2.85 -1.41 -7.94
C GLY A 154 -4.21 -2.04 -7.66
N MET A 155 -4.72 -1.95 -6.45
CA MET A 155 -6.08 -2.37 -6.11
C MET A 155 -7.11 -1.63 -6.95
N LYS A 156 -8.01 -2.37 -7.64
CA LYS A 156 -8.99 -1.81 -8.60
C LYS A 156 -10.39 -2.41 -8.47
N THR A 157 -10.50 -3.69 -8.14
CA THR A 157 -11.75 -4.46 -8.17
C THR A 157 -11.96 -5.24 -6.89
N GLY A 158 -13.17 -5.77 -6.69
CA GLY A 158 -13.44 -6.69 -5.59
C GLY A 158 -12.60 -7.97 -5.66
N ARG A 159 -12.21 -8.40 -6.87
CA ARG A 159 -11.32 -9.56 -7.03
C ARG A 159 -9.95 -9.30 -6.40
N ASP A 160 -9.38 -8.11 -6.56
CA ASP A 160 -8.08 -7.79 -5.96
C ASP A 160 -8.16 -7.84 -4.43
N ILE A 161 -9.26 -7.33 -3.85
CA ILE A 161 -9.51 -7.39 -2.41
C ILE A 161 -9.64 -8.85 -1.93
N VAL A 162 -10.42 -9.68 -2.63
CA VAL A 162 -10.62 -11.09 -2.25
C VAL A 162 -9.30 -11.86 -2.32
N VAL A 163 -8.51 -11.66 -3.38
CA VAL A 163 -7.18 -12.29 -3.49
C VAL A 163 -6.27 -11.83 -2.36
N ALA A 164 -6.24 -10.53 -2.07
CA ALA A 164 -5.42 -9.98 -0.99
C ALA A 164 -5.83 -10.52 0.38
N ALA A 165 -7.14 -10.61 0.66
CA ALA A 165 -7.65 -11.21 1.89
C ALA A 165 -7.25 -12.69 2.02
N LEU A 166 -7.41 -13.48 0.96
CA LEU A 166 -7.01 -14.88 0.94
C LEU A 166 -5.50 -15.06 1.16
N LEU A 167 -4.67 -14.08 0.75
CA LEU A 167 -3.23 -14.04 1.01
C LEU A 167 -2.85 -13.41 2.37
N GLY A 168 -3.83 -12.93 3.15
CA GLY A 168 -3.62 -12.51 4.54
C GLY A 168 -3.84 -11.04 4.87
N ALA A 169 -4.27 -10.20 3.92
CA ALA A 169 -4.56 -8.79 4.22
C ALA A 169 -5.94 -8.60 4.89
N GLU A 170 -6.00 -7.69 5.85
CA GLU A 170 -7.21 -7.25 6.55
C GLU A 170 -7.68 -5.90 6.04
N GLU A 171 -6.75 -5.06 5.57
CA GLU A 171 -7.03 -3.71 5.09
C GLU A 171 -6.42 -3.48 3.71
N PHE A 172 -7.07 -2.64 2.90
CA PHE A 172 -6.77 -2.47 1.48
C PHE A 172 -6.71 -0.99 1.12
N ASN A 173 -5.58 -0.52 0.60
CA ASN A 173 -5.41 0.88 0.21
C ASN A 173 -5.57 1.06 -1.30
N PHE A 174 -6.32 2.10 -1.66
CA PHE A 174 -6.59 2.48 -3.04
C PHE A 174 -5.97 3.84 -3.34
N GLY A 175 -5.21 3.92 -4.44
CA GLY A 175 -4.66 5.18 -4.92
C GLY A 175 -5.19 5.51 -6.30
N THR A 176 -4.61 4.89 -7.32
CA THR A 176 -4.88 5.18 -8.74
C THR A 176 -6.35 4.99 -9.12
N ALA A 177 -7.01 3.94 -8.66
CA ALA A 177 -8.40 3.67 -8.98
C ALA A 177 -9.34 4.75 -8.42
N ALA A 178 -9.12 5.19 -7.19
CA ALA A 178 -9.86 6.30 -6.58
C ALA A 178 -9.60 7.63 -7.33
N LEU A 179 -8.35 7.89 -7.76
CA LEU A 179 -8.03 9.05 -8.59
C LEU A 179 -8.76 9.03 -9.94
N ILE A 180 -8.83 7.88 -10.60
CA ILE A 180 -9.55 7.70 -11.88
C ILE A 180 -11.05 7.95 -11.66
N ALA A 181 -11.64 7.36 -10.64
CA ALA A 181 -13.03 7.61 -10.26
C ALA A 181 -13.28 9.10 -10.00
N GLY A 182 -12.33 9.80 -9.38
CA GLY A 182 -12.36 11.24 -9.14
C GLY A 182 -12.06 12.11 -10.37
N GLY A 183 -11.85 11.54 -11.58
CA GLY A 183 -11.66 12.29 -12.82
C GLY A 183 -10.22 12.37 -13.32
N CYS A 184 -9.29 11.57 -12.83
CA CYS A 184 -7.93 11.46 -13.37
C CYS A 184 -7.96 10.71 -14.72
N ALA A 185 -7.40 11.31 -15.77
CA ALA A 185 -7.33 10.71 -17.10
C ALA A 185 -5.99 9.99 -17.40
N MET A 186 -5.16 9.75 -16.38
CA MET A 186 -3.92 8.96 -16.45
C MET A 186 -2.88 9.44 -17.45
N PHE A 187 -2.80 10.75 -17.70
CA PHE A 187 -1.77 11.33 -18.58
C PHE A 187 -0.35 11.20 -18.05
N ARG A 188 -0.18 10.89 -16.78
CA ARG A 188 1.11 10.73 -16.08
C ARG A 188 2.06 11.92 -16.19
N VAL A 189 1.52 13.13 -16.32
CA VAL A 189 2.25 14.41 -16.28
C VAL A 189 2.19 15.08 -14.91
N CYS A 190 1.91 14.32 -13.86
CA CYS A 190 1.72 14.83 -12.50
C CYS A 190 2.93 15.61 -11.97
N HIS A 191 4.14 15.22 -12.38
CA HIS A 191 5.39 15.89 -12.00
C HIS A 191 5.64 17.22 -12.75
N LEU A 192 4.99 17.43 -13.90
CA LEU A 192 5.23 18.60 -14.75
C LEU A 192 4.37 19.83 -14.39
N ASN A 193 3.46 19.70 -13.42
CA ASN A 193 2.49 20.76 -13.07
C ASN A 193 1.55 21.17 -14.22
N THR A 194 1.36 20.29 -15.20
CA THR A 194 0.59 20.53 -16.44
C THR A 194 -0.60 19.59 -16.58
N CYS A 195 -1.12 19.06 -15.46
CA CYS A 195 -2.24 18.13 -15.50
C CYS A 195 -3.47 18.75 -16.21
N PRO A 196 -3.89 18.24 -17.38
CA PRO A 196 -4.92 18.86 -18.19
C PRO A 196 -6.33 18.77 -17.59
N VAL A 197 -6.53 17.85 -16.64
CA VAL A 197 -7.81 17.66 -15.92
C VAL A 197 -7.82 18.29 -14.53
N GLY A 198 -6.74 18.99 -14.14
CA GLY A 198 -6.69 19.77 -12.90
C GLY A 198 -6.46 18.99 -11.60
N VAL A 199 -6.34 17.64 -11.63
CA VAL A 199 -6.22 16.79 -10.43
C VAL A 199 -4.87 16.98 -9.73
N ALA A 200 -3.76 17.09 -10.49
CA ALA A 200 -2.41 17.05 -9.95
C ALA A 200 -1.56 18.24 -10.40
N THR A 201 -2.11 19.45 -10.25
CA THR A 201 -1.42 20.70 -10.61
C THR A 201 -1.67 21.78 -9.56
N GLN A 202 -0.74 22.73 -9.45
CA GLN A 202 -0.85 23.94 -8.63
C GLN A 202 -1.28 25.16 -9.48
N ARG A 203 -1.35 25.01 -10.81
CA ARG A 203 -1.77 26.08 -11.72
C ARG A 203 -3.29 26.28 -11.61
N GLU A 204 -3.72 27.51 -11.32
CA GLU A 204 -5.13 27.86 -11.14
C GLU A 204 -5.97 27.65 -12.39
N ASP A 205 -5.43 28.01 -13.58
CA ASP A 205 -6.08 27.84 -14.88
C ASP A 205 -6.39 26.36 -15.21
N LEU A 206 -5.55 25.44 -14.72
CA LEU A 206 -5.76 24.00 -14.89
C LEU A 206 -6.62 23.43 -13.77
N ARG A 207 -6.45 23.88 -12.52
CA ARG A 207 -7.29 23.45 -11.38
C ARG A 207 -8.78 23.77 -11.64
N ALA A 208 -9.07 24.90 -12.26
CA ALA A 208 -10.44 25.29 -12.64
C ALA A 208 -11.12 24.27 -13.59
N LYS A 209 -10.36 23.41 -14.25
CA LYS A 209 -10.89 22.34 -15.13
C LYS A 209 -11.30 21.06 -14.37
N PHE A 210 -10.97 20.96 -13.09
CA PHE A 210 -11.32 19.79 -12.29
C PHE A 210 -12.83 19.64 -12.15
N ARG A 211 -13.35 18.46 -12.50
CA ARG A 211 -14.79 18.16 -12.50
C ARG A 211 -15.17 16.96 -11.65
N GLY A 212 -14.21 16.46 -10.85
CA GLY A 212 -14.47 15.37 -9.94
C GLY A 212 -15.49 15.74 -8.86
N LYS A 213 -16.26 14.75 -8.46
CA LYS A 213 -17.24 14.87 -7.37
C LYS A 213 -17.05 13.75 -6.38
N PRO A 214 -17.29 13.98 -5.07
CA PRO A 214 -17.19 12.92 -4.06
C PRO A 214 -18.07 11.71 -4.37
N GLU A 215 -19.24 11.92 -4.95
CA GLU A 215 -20.21 10.88 -5.29
C GLU A 215 -19.63 9.84 -6.26
N TYR A 216 -18.73 10.23 -7.15
CA TYR A 216 -18.08 9.28 -8.07
C TYR A 216 -17.21 8.28 -7.32
N ILE A 217 -16.48 8.74 -6.31
CA ILE A 217 -15.64 7.89 -5.46
C ILE A 217 -16.52 7.01 -4.56
N ILE A 218 -17.59 7.56 -3.98
CA ILE A 218 -18.56 6.81 -3.18
C ILE A 218 -19.17 5.68 -4.01
N ASN A 219 -19.66 5.98 -5.20
CA ASN A 219 -20.28 4.99 -6.10
C ASN A 219 -19.27 3.91 -6.51
N TYR A 220 -18.03 4.30 -6.78
CA TYR A 220 -16.97 3.34 -7.10
C TYR A 220 -16.73 2.36 -5.95
N PHE A 221 -16.57 2.85 -4.71
CA PHE A 221 -16.33 1.96 -3.57
C PHE A 221 -17.55 1.11 -3.21
N ASN A 222 -18.78 1.63 -3.40
CA ASN A 222 -19.98 0.82 -3.25
C ASN A 222 -20.02 -0.33 -4.27
N ALA A 223 -19.64 -0.07 -5.52
CA ALA A 223 -19.55 -1.11 -6.55
C ALA A 223 -18.46 -2.16 -6.21
N VAL A 224 -17.28 -1.71 -5.76
CA VAL A 224 -16.21 -2.61 -5.30
C VAL A 224 -16.67 -3.48 -4.13
N ALA A 225 -17.34 -2.88 -3.13
CA ALA A 225 -17.86 -3.63 -1.98
C ALA A 225 -18.90 -4.67 -2.41
N GLN A 226 -19.76 -4.33 -3.37
CA GLN A 226 -20.74 -5.29 -3.91
C GLN A 226 -20.06 -6.42 -4.68
N ASP A 227 -19.02 -6.15 -5.45
CA ASP A 227 -18.23 -7.17 -6.15
C ASP A 227 -17.55 -8.13 -5.15
N VAL A 228 -16.97 -7.60 -4.06
CA VAL A 228 -16.44 -8.42 -2.95
C VAL A 228 -17.51 -9.35 -2.37
N ARG A 229 -18.69 -8.81 -2.07
CA ARG A 229 -19.81 -9.62 -1.51
C ARG A 229 -20.22 -10.75 -2.43
N LEU A 230 -20.30 -10.50 -3.73
CA LEU A 230 -20.64 -11.52 -4.73
C LEU A 230 -19.57 -12.62 -4.78
N LEU A 231 -18.28 -12.25 -4.78
CA LEU A 231 -17.18 -13.21 -4.77
C LEU A 231 -17.14 -14.03 -3.48
N MET A 232 -17.31 -13.39 -2.31
CA MET A 232 -17.42 -14.07 -1.02
C MET A 232 -18.55 -15.10 -1.00
N SER A 233 -19.72 -14.72 -1.52
CA SER A 233 -20.88 -15.61 -1.62
C SER A 233 -20.56 -16.87 -2.46
N ARG A 234 -19.87 -16.69 -3.60
CA ARG A 234 -19.45 -17.81 -4.48
C ARG A 234 -18.42 -18.71 -3.81
N LEU A 235 -17.55 -18.16 -2.97
CA LEU A 235 -16.54 -18.88 -2.20
C LEU A 235 -17.10 -19.53 -0.91
N GLY A 236 -18.33 -19.20 -0.53
CA GLY A 236 -18.99 -19.71 0.67
C GLY A 236 -18.64 -18.98 1.97
N TYR A 237 -18.08 -17.76 1.90
CA TYR A 237 -17.74 -16.96 3.07
C TYR A 237 -18.84 -15.98 3.45
N ARG A 238 -19.12 -15.86 4.77
CA ARG A 238 -20.10 -14.94 5.35
C ARG A 238 -19.47 -13.66 5.93
N SER A 239 -18.18 -13.71 6.26
CA SER A 239 -17.41 -12.56 6.80
C SER A 239 -16.04 -12.47 6.13
N MET A 240 -15.46 -11.27 6.12
CA MET A 240 -14.08 -11.06 5.65
C MET A 240 -13.08 -11.84 6.50
N ASP A 241 -13.23 -11.80 7.83
CA ASP A 241 -12.33 -12.46 8.78
C ASP A 241 -12.19 -13.97 8.50
N GLY A 242 -13.29 -14.63 8.13
CA GLY A 242 -13.28 -16.05 7.77
C GLY A 242 -12.48 -16.37 6.51
N MET A 243 -12.22 -15.36 5.67
CA MET A 243 -11.51 -15.51 4.40
C MET A 243 -10.01 -15.20 4.53
N ILE A 244 -9.61 -14.42 5.54
CA ILE A 244 -8.23 -13.94 5.69
C ILE A 244 -7.25 -15.11 5.86
N GLY A 245 -6.19 -15.09 5.04
CA GLY A 245 -5.14 -16.10 5.09
C GLY A 245 -5.61 -17.52 4.71
N ARG A 246 -6.52 -17.63 3.74
CA ARG A 246 -7.04 -18.94 3.23
C ARG A 246 -6.58 -19.18 1.78
N PRO A 247 -5.27 -19.29 1.51
CA PRO A 247 -4.73 -19.41 0.15
C PRO A 247 -5.19 -20.67 -0.60
N GLN A 248 -5.66 -21.71 0.11
CA GLN A 248 -6.22 -22.92 -0.49
C GLN A 248 -7.50 -22.68 -1.33
N LYS A 249 -8.06 -21.48 -1.29
CA LYS A 249 -9.16 -21.05 -2.17
C LYS A 249 -8.67 -20.42 -3.47
N LEU A 250 -7.36 -20.27 -3.64
CA LEU A 250 -6.73 -19.78 -4.85
C LEU A 250 -6.16 -20.95 -5.65
N GLU A 251 -6.29 -20.87 -6.96
CA GLU A 251 -5.71 -21.82 -7.90
C GLU A 251 -4.87 -21.09 -8.93
N ALA A 252 -3.66 -21.61 -9.17
CA ALA A 252 -2.79 -21.10 -10.21
C ALA A 252 -3.30 -21.54 -11.59
N LEU A 253 -3.64 -20.57 -12.43
CA LEU A 253 -4.11 -20.83 -13.79
C LEU A 253 -2.94 -20.71 -14.78
N THR A 254 -2.76 -21.69 -15.62
CA THR A 254 -1.86 -21.63 -16.77
C THR A 254 -2.63 -21.17 -18.01
N ASP A 255 -2.12 -20.13 -18.69
CA ASP A 255 -2.65 -19.72 -20.00
C ASP A 255 -1.80 -20.34 -21.10
N PRO A 256 -2.34 -21.27 -21.89
CA PRO A 256 -1.55 -21.91 -22.96
C PRO A 256 -1.11 -20.95 -24.07
N ARG A 257 -1.73 -19.76 -24.15
CA ARG A 257 -1.34 -18.69 -25.09
C ARG A 257 -0.11 -17.91 -24.61
N ASN A 258 0.27 -18.05 -23.34
CA ASN A 258 1.42 -17.38 -22.75
C ASN A 258 2.48 -18.42 -22.37
N HIS A 259 3.54 -18.52 -23.15
CA HIS A 259 4.63 -19.49 -22.95
C HIS A 259 5.36 -19.36 -21.60
N LYS A 260 5.24 -18.24 -20.91
CA LYS A 260 5.82 -18.04 -19.58
C LYS A 260 4.97 -18.61 -18.45
N THR A 261 3.66 -18.72 -18.61
CA THR A 261 2.76 -19.15 -17.54
C THR A 261 3.09 -20.55 -17.01
N PRO A 262 3.41 -21.55 -17.85
CA PRO A 262 3.78 -22.88 -17.36
C PRO A 262 5.10 -22.96 -16.59
N THR A 263 5.94 -21.92 -16.68
CA THR A 263 7.24 -21.87 -15.97
C THR A 263 7.14 -21.22 -14.59
N LEU A 264 5.96 -20.69 -14.22
CA LEU A 264 5.75 -20.05 -12.93
C LEU A 264 5.36 -21.08 -11.87
N ASP A 265 6.10 -21.09 -10.77
CA ASP A 265 5.80 -21.89 -9.60
C ASP A 265 5.15 -20.99 -8.51
N PHE A 266 3.89 -21.25 -8.22
CA PHE A 266 3.11 -20.52 -7.20
C PHE A 266 3.05 -21.28 -5.86
N SER A 267 3.72 -22.41 -5.71
CA SER A 267 3.65 -23.24 -4.51
C SER A 267 4.00 -22.48 -3.23
N ARG A 268 5.02 -21.63 -3.28
CA ARG A 268 5.42 -20.78 -2.15
C ARG A 268 4.42 -19.67 -1.86
N LEU A 269 3.87 -19.04 -2.89
CA LEU A 269 2.88 -17.98 -2.73
C LEU A 269 1.58 -18.52 -2.11
N LEU A 270 1.17 -19.73 -2.50
CA LEU A 270 -0.06 -20.38 -2.03
C LEU A 270 0.17 -21.30 -0.83
N PHE A 271 1.35 -21.28 -0.23
CA PHE A 271 1.65 -22.07 0.96
C PHE A 271 0.79 -21.60 2.14
N ASP A 272 0.07 -22.55 2.77
CA ASP A 272 -0.67 -22.31 4.00
C ASP A 272 0.17 -22.80 5.20
N PRO A 273 0.64 -21.88 6.07
CA PRO A 273 1.44 -22.24 7.22
C PRO A 273 0.64 -22.95 8.32
N ASP A 274 -0.69 -22.88 8.27
CA ASP A 274 -1.61 -23.48 9.24
C ASP A 274 -2.81 -24.10 8.53
N PRO A 275 -2.62 -25.25 7.83
CA PRO A 275 -3.68 -25.88 7.07
C PRO A 275 -4.84 -26.43 7.93
N LYS A 276 -4.59 -26.64 9.22
CA LYS A 276 -5.62 -27.06 10.18
C LYS A 276 -6.47 -25.91 10.70
N GLY A 277 -5.98 -24.66 10.58
CA GLY A 277 -6.69 -23.47 11.05
C GLY A 277 -6.70 -23.35 12.58
N GLU A 278 -5.65 -23.79 13.24
CA GLU A 278 -5.52 -23.78 14.70
C GLU A 278 -4.92 -22.46 15.23
N ALA A 279 -4.09 -21.81 14.44
CA ALA A 279 -3.44 -20.55 14.81
C ALA A 279 -4.31 -19.32 14.47
N PRO A 280 -4.22 -18.24 15.27
CA PRO A 280 -4.93 -16.99 14.96
C PRO A 280 -4.34 -16.34 13.71
N ARG A 281 -5.21 -15.97 12.76
CA ARG A 281 -4.83 -15.35 11.47
C ARG A 281 -5.09 -13.86 11.42
N ILE A 282 -5.74 -13.33 12.44
CA ILE A 282 -6.07 -11.92 12.66
C ILE A 282 -5.96 -11.60 14.16
#